data_a4f5015b4fb0d4477580817e14b0b9c5
#
_entry.id   a4f5015b4fb0d4477580817e14b0b9c5
#
_cell.length_a   1.000
_cell.length_b   1.000
_cell.length_c   1.000
_cell.angle_alpha   90.00
_cell.angle_beta   90.00
_cell.angle_gamma   90.00
#
_symmetry.space_group_name_H-M   'P 1'
#
loop_
_entity.id
_entity.type
_entity.pdbx_description
1 polymer ?
#
loop_
_entity_poly.entity_id
_entity_poly.type
_entity_poly.pdbx_seq_one_letter_code
_entity_poly.pdbx_strand_id
1 'polypeptide(L)'
;MNNMQIEYLNRAANIAETAILDFDACFPDSVIGLVTNPKEADVGFVEYLLQSFKARLQAMGKGSAQANINLGTFEYERFPFPSVSEQIKIVAKLDSLREETHRLESIYQQKLAALETLKKSLLNQAFTGEL
;
A
#
# COMPACT_ATOMS: atom_id res chain seq x y z
N MET A 1 -10.95 22.80 6.47
CA MET A 1 -9.89 22.68 5.44
C MET A 1 -9.19 21.36 5.67
N ASN A 2 -9.53 20.35 4.89
CA ASN A 2 -8.85 19.05 5.04
C ASN A 2 -7.61 19.07 4.16
N ASN A 3 -6.48 19.46 4.74
CA ASN A 3 -5.18 19.21 4.13
C ASN A 3 -4.88 17.73 4.34
N MET A 4 -5.26 16.89 3.40
CA MET A 4 -4.80 15.52 3.38
C MET A 4 -3.34 15.51 2.91
N GLN A 5 -2.47 14.98 3.75
CA GLN A 5 -1.04 14.81 3.48
C GLN A 5 -0.75 13.34 3.23
N ILE A 6 0.07 13.05 2.24
CA ILE A 6 0.61 11.71 2.01
C ILE A 6 2.03 11.69 2.56
N GLU A 7 2.32 10.77 3.47
CA GLU A 7 3.64 10.62 4.06
C GLU A 7 4.43 9.49 3.41
N TYR A 8 5.74 9.74 3.20
CA TYR A 8 6.70 8.73 2.77
C TYR A 8 7.63 8.37 3.92
N LEU A 9 7.59 7.13 4.37
CA LEU A 9 8.55 6.61 5.33
C LEU A 9 9.81 6.14 4.60
N ASN A 10 10.89 6.90 4.78
CA ASN A 10 12.16 6.66 4.09
C ASN A 10 13.21 6.10 5.05
N ARG A 11 13.13 4.80 5.36
CA ARG A 11 14.23 4.08 6.03
C ARG A 11 14.63 2.87 5.21
N ALA A 12 15.88 2.45 5.30
CA ALA A 12 16.53 1.44 4.46
C ALA A 12 15.75 0.13 4.24
N ALA A 13 14.81 -0.21 5.12
CA ALA A 13 13.92 -1.37 5.00
C ALA A 13 12.55 -1.03 4.35
N ASN A 14 12.12 0.24 4.39
CA ASN A 14 10.76 0.67 4.02
C ASN A 14 10.77 1.82 3.01
N ILE A 15 11.71 1.81 2.07
CA ILE A 15 11.78 2.81 0.99
C ILE A 15 10.49 2.78 0.18
N ALA A 16 9.91 3.96 -0.08
CA ALA A 16 8.70 4.16 -0.85
C ALA A 16 7.42 3.50 -0.26
N GLU A 17 7.35 3.31 1.05
CA GLU A 17 6.08 3.08 1.74
C GLU A 17 5.30 4.37 1.82
N THR A 18 4.00 4.28 1.60
CA THR A 18 3.08 5.42 1.56
C THR A 18 1.95 5.23 2.55
N ALA A 19 1.46 6.33 3.12
CA ALA A 19 0.26 6.36 3.94
C ALA A 19 -0.46 7.71 3.76
N ILE A 20 -1.77 7.70 3.91
CA ILE A 20 -2.57 8.92 3.99
C ILE A 20 -2.69 9.33 5.45
N LEU A 21 -2.27 10.56 5.76
CA LEU A 21 -2.39 11.11 7.08
C LEU A 21 -3.76 11.77 7.25
N ASP A 22 -4.51 11.36 8.27
CA ASP A 22 -5.84 11.86 8.59
C ASP A 22 -5.88 12.73 9.87
N PHE A 23 -4.71 13.04 10.44
CA PHE A 23 -4.53 13.87 11.62
C PHE A 23 -3.33 14.80 11.48
N ASP A 24 -3.27 15.86 12.30
CA ASP A 24 -2.13 16.77 12.34
C ASP A 24 -0.94 16.11 13.03
N ALA A 25 0.19 16.01 12.33
CA ALA A 25 1.42 15.45 12.87
C ALA A 25 2.67 16.18 12.38
N CYS A 26 3.73 16.07 13.17
CA CYS A 26 5.08 16.40 12.75
C CYS A 26 5.82 15.10 12.43
N PHE A 27 6.64 15.13 11.41
CA PHE A 27 7.42 13.98 10.99
C PHE A 27 8.91 14.33 10.82
N PRO A 28 9.82 13.35 10.97
CA PRO A 28 11.25 13.57 10.87
C PRO A 28 11.70 13.78 9.42
N ASP A 29 12.92 14.27 9.21
CA ASP A 29 13.53 14.52 7.89
C ASP A 29 13.60 13.29 6.97
N SER A 30 13.41 12.09 7.53
CA SER A 30 13.36 10.84 6.76
C SER A 30 12.00 10.58 6.10
N VAL A 31 11.04 11.46 6.28
CA VAL A 31 9.67 11.36 5.72
C VAL A 31 9.44 12.56 4.82
N ILE A 32 8.84 12.31 3.66
CA ILE A 32 8.41 13.36 2.72
C ILE A 32 6.89 13.48 2.82
N GLY A 33 6.40 14.67 3.22
CA GLY A 33 4.99 14.99 3.20
C GLY A 33 4.60 15.57 1.84
N LEU A 34 3.59 14.99 1.20
CA LEU A 34 2.98 15.51 -0.02
C LEU A 34 1.61 16.10 0.29
N VAL A 35 1.45 17.37 -0.02
CA VAL A 35 0.17 18.08 0.13
C VAL A 35 -0.48 18.21 -1.25
N THR A 36 -1.60 17.56 -1.45
CA THR A 36 -2.33 17.62 -2.72
C THR A 36 -3.22 18.87 -2.80
N ASN A 37 -3.29 19.45 -4.02
CA ASN A 37 -4.33 20.44 -4.32
C ASN A 37 -5.60 19.69 -4.76
N PRO A 38 -6.73 19.74 -4.02
CA PRO A 38 -7.94 18.99 -4.35
C PRO A 38 -8.55 19.32 -5.73
N LYS A 39 -8.17 20.46 -6.32
CA LYS A 39 -8.61 20.85 -7.67
C LYS A 39 -7.84 20.14 -8.79
N GLU A 40 -6.71 19.56 -8.45
CA GLU A 40 -5.78 18.96 -9.43
C GLU A 40 -5.51 17.48 -9.15
N ALA A 41 -5.56 17.08 -7.87
CA ALA A 41 -5.18 15.74 -7.46
C ALA A 41 -6.09 15.19 -6.35
N ASP A 42 -6.61 14.00 -6.58
CA ASP A 42 -7.23 13.18 -5.54
C ASP A 42 -6.15 12.46 -4.73
N VAL A 43 -6.22 12.52 -3.40
CA VAL A 43 -5.20 11.96 -2.51
C VAL A 43 -5.11 10.42 -2.63
N GLY A 44 -6.24 9.74 -2.74
CA GLY A 44 -6.27 8.30 -2.92
C GLY A 44 -5.66 7.87 -4.26
N PHE A 45 -5.88 8.67 -5.31
CA PHE A 45 -5.24 8.45 -6.60
C PHE A 45 -3.72 8.58 -6.50
N VAL A 46 -3.22 9.62 -5.82
CA VAL A 46 -1.78 9.82 -5.63
C VAL A 46 -1.18 8.66 -4.84
N GLU A 47 -1.84 8.18 -3.79
CA GLU A 47 -1.37 7.01 -3.05
C GLU A 47 -1.26 5.77 -3.94
N TYR A 48 -2.29 5.40 -4.69
CA TYR A 48 -2.25 4.26 -5.61
C TYR A 48 -1.19 4.43 -6.70
N LEU A 49 -1.04 5.65 -7.23
CA LEU A 49 -0.01 5.98 -8.21
C LEU A 49 1.37 5.67 -7.64
N LEU A 50 1.67 6.16 -6.45
CA LEU A 50 2.95 5.97 -5.80
C LEU A 50 3.22 4.51 -5.44
N GLN A 51 2.22 3.78 -4.98
CA GLN A 51 2.31 2.33 -4.76
C GLN A 51 2.64 1.59 -6.05
N SER A 52 2.05 1.98 -7.18
CA SER A 52 2.35 1.38 -8.48
C SER A 52 3.79 1.62 -8.94
N PHE A 53 4.39 2.72 -8.54
CA PHE A 53 5.78 3.08 -8.84
C PHE A 53 6.78 2.64 -7.77
N LYS A 54 6.32 2.00 -6.69
CA LYS A 54 7.15 1.62 -5.55
C LYS A 54 8.43 0.88 -5.94
N ALA A 55 8.35 -0.13 -6.79
CA ALA A 55 9.51 -0.89 -7.25
C ALA A 55 10.54 -0.02 -7.98
N ARG A 56 10.07 0.92 -8.81
CA ARG A 56 10.92 1.90 -9.52
C ARG A 56 11.57 2.86 -8.54
N LEU A 57 10.81 3.42 -7.61
CA LEU A 57 11.31 4.33 -6.59
C LEU A 57 12.36 3.65 -5.69
N GLN A 58 12.14 2.39 -5.32
CA GLN A 58 13.10 1.58 -4.56
C GLN A 58 14.39 1.33 -5.35
N ALA A 59 14.29 1.08 -6.66
CA ALA A 59 15.45 0.88 -7.51
C ALA A 59 16.32 2.16 -7.60
N MET A 60 15.69 3.33 -7.65
CA MET A 60 16.37 4.63 -7.65
C MET A 60 17.09 4.91 -6.32
N GLY A 61 16.49 4.53 -5.19
CA GLY A 61 17.08 4.69 -3.87
C GLY A 61 18.31 3.79 -3.63
N LYS A 62 18.42 2.65 -4.31
CA LYS A 62 19.54 1.71 -4.14
C LYS A 62 20.86 2.19 -4.76
N GLY A 63 20.85 3.21 -5.61
CA GLY A 63 22.03 3.77 -6.26
C GLY A 63 22.77 4.82 -5.44
N SER A 64 22.26 5.25 -4.31
CA SER A 64 22.89 6.24 -3.44
C SER A 64 23.56 5.58 -2.23
N ALA A 65 24.66 6.17 -1.73
CA ALA A 65 25.38 5.69 -0.55
C ALA A 65 24.54 5.63 0.72
N GLN A 66 23.41 6.33 0.74
CA GLN A 66 22.30 6.19 1.66
C GLN A 66 21.06 5.86 0.80
N ALA A 67 20.48 4.70 1.01
CA ALA A 67 19.29 4.24 0.29
C ALA A 67 18.06 5.12 0.64
N ASN A 68 18.09 6.38 0.26
CA ASN A 68 17.07 7.39 0.56
C ASN A 68 16.52 7.98 -0.74
N ILE A 69 15.21 8.08 -0.82
CA ILE A 69 14.53 8.90 -1.83
C ILE A 69 14.49 10.33 -1.27
N ASN A 70 15.04 11.28 -2.01
CA ASN A 70 14.99 12.70 -1.66
C ASN A 70 14.06 13.47 -2.62
N LEU A 71 13.70 14.69 -2.24
CA LEU A 71 12.84 15.55 -3.08
C LEU A 71 13.36 15.69 -4.52
N GLY A 72 14.69 15.83 -4.72
CA GLY A 72 15.29 15.91 -6.04
C GLY A 72 15.04 14.67 -6.90
N THR A 73 14.79 13.51 -6.31
CA THR A 73 14.43 12.30 -7.05
C THR A 73 13.05 12.44 -7.70
N PHE A 74 12.13 13.15 -7.06
CA PHE A 74 10.78 13.37 -7.58
C PHE A 74 10.68 14.49 -8.61
N GLU A 75 11.54 15.49 -8.57
CA GLU A 75 11.49 16.66 -9.48
C GLU A 75 11.57 16.29 -10.96
N TYR A 76 12.26 15.20 -11.26
CA TYR A 76 12.47 14.73 -12.63
C TYR A 76 11.54 13.58 -13.04
N GLU A 77 10.75 13.05 -12.10
CA GLU A 77 9.82 11.96 -12.39
C GLU A 77 8.53 12.51 -13.01
N ARG A 78 8.09 11.83 -14.07
CA ARG A 78 6.82 12.13 -14.73
C ARG A 78 5.85 11.00 -14.46
N PHE A 79 4.71 11.37 -13.91
CA PHE A 79 3.62 10.46 -13.62
C PHE A 79 2.45 10.73 -14.56
N PRO A 80 1.69 9.70 -15.00
CA PRO A 80 0.43 9.92 -15.70
C PRO A 80 -0.57 10.55 -14.72
N PHE A 81 -1.11 11.69 -15.10
CA PHE A 81 -2.02 12.47 -14.25
C PHE A 81 -3.29 12.80 -15.05
N PRO A 82 -4.34 11.94 -15.02
CA PRO A 82 -5.60 12.20 -15.67
C PRO A 82 -6.39 13.31 -14.95
N SER A 83 -7.55 13.69 -15.50
CA SER A 83 -8.44 14.64 -14.83
C SER A 83 -8.89 14.14 -13.45
N VAL A 84 -9.18 15.05 -12.53
CA VAL A 84 -9.62 14.69 -11.16
C VAL A 84 -10.87 13.78 -11.20
N SER A 85 -11.79 14.02 -12.14
CA SER A 85 -12.97 13.17 -12.33
C SER A 85 -12.60 11.71 -12.70
N GLU A 86 -11.56 11.52 -13.50
CA GLU A 86 -11.04 10.20 -13.84
C GLU A 86 -10.26 9.57 -12.68
N GLN A 87 -9.48 10.37 -11.95
CA GLN A 87 -8.77 9.94 -10.74
C GLN A 87 -9.74 9.33 -9.73
N ILE A 88 -10.84 10.03 -9.41
CA ILE A 88 -11.87 9.56 -8.48
C ILE A 88 -12.49 8.23 -8.94
N LYS A 89 -12.76 8.08 -10.24
CA LYS A 89 -13.31 6.82 -10.79
C LYS A 89 -12.31 5.68 -10.68
N ILE A 90 -11.03 5.95 -10.90
CA ILE A 90 -9.95 4.96 -10.75
C ILE A 90 -9.86 4.51 -9.30
N VAL A 91 -9.82 5.45 -8.35
CA VAL A 91 -9.78 5.16 -6.90
C VAL A 91 -10.95 4.30 -6.49
N ALA A 92 -12.19 4.70 -6.83
CA ALA A 92 -13.37 3.93 -6.48
C ALA A 92 -13.31 2.48 -6.99
N LYS A 93 -12.80 2.27 -8.21
CA LYS A 93 -12.63 0.92 -8.78
C LYS A 93 -11.53 0.12 -8.06
N LEU A 94 -10.41 0.75 -7.71
CA LEU A 94 -9.31 0.10 -7.00
C LEU A 94 -9.71 -0.26 -5.56
N ASP A 95 -10.43 0.63 -4.88
CA ASP A 95 -10.96 0.37 -3.53
C ASP A 95 -11.92 -0.82 -3.54
N SER A 96 -12.85 -0.87 -4.49
CA SER A 96 -13.75 -2.02 -4.64
C SER A 96 -13.01 -3.33 -4.88
N LEU A 97 -11.97 -3.32 -5.72
CA LEU A 97 -11.13 -4.50 -5.95
C LEU A 97 -10.34 -4.90 -4.70
N ARG A 98 -9.84 -3.94 -3.94
CA ARG A 98 -9.13 -4.18 -2.69
C ARG A 98 -10.05 -4.85 -1.65
N GLU A 99 -11.25 -4.34 -1.47
CA GLU A 99 -12.24 -4.93 -0.57
C GLU A 99 -12.60 -6.38 -0.96
N GLU A 100 -12.81 -6.63 -2.25
CA GLU A 100 -13.11 -7.98 -2.73
C GLU A 100 -11.93 -8.93 -2.53
N THR A 101 -10.70 -8.45 -2.75
CA THR A 101 -9.47 -9.22 -2.51
C THR A 101 -9.32 -9.58 -1.03
N HIS A 102 -9.53 -8.65 -0.13
CA HIS A 102 -9.49 -8.91 1.31
C HIS A 102 -10.58 -9.89 1.76
N ARG A 103 -11.77 -9.78 1.18
CA ARG A 103 -12.85 -10.75 1.43
C ARG A 103 -12.45 -12.16 1.00
N LEU A 104 -11.89 -12.30 -0.20
CA LEU A 104 -11.42 -13.58 -0.71
C LEU A 104 -10.27 -14.14 0.13
N GLU A 105 -9.32 -13.32 0.51
CA GLU A 105 -8.21 -13.72 1.39
C GLU A 105 -8.72 -14.28 2.72
N SER A 106 -9.66 -13.61 3.36
CA SER A 106 -10.28 -14.09 4.60
C SER A 106 -10.96 -15.45 4.42
N ILE A 107 -11.70 -15.64 3.32
CA ILE A 107 -12.36 -16.92 3.01
C ILE A 107 -11.33 -18.03 2.82
N TYR A 108 -10.23 -17.77 2.10
CA TYR A 108 -9.20 -18.77 1.88
C TYR A 108 -8.44 -19.11 3.16
N GLN A 109 -8.14 -18.14 4.02
CA GLN A 109 -7.53 -18.40 5.31
C GLN A 109 -8.40 -19.27 6.20
N GLN A 110 -9.71 -19.01 6.25
CA GLN A 110 -10.68 -19.86 6.97
C GLN A 110 -10.71 -21.28 6.42
N LYS A 111 -10.71 -21.45 5.09
CA LYS A 111 -10.67 -22.78 4.47
C LYS A 111 -9.39 -23.54 4.80
N LEU A 112 -8.24 -22.87 4.77
CA LEU A 112 -6.96 -23.46 5.14
C LEU A 112 -6.96 -23.94 6.60
N ALA A 113 -7.43 -23.11 7.51
CA ALA A 113 -7.53 -23.46 8.93
C ALA A 113 -8.48 -24.66 9.14
N ALA A 114 -9.62 -24.70 8.44
CA ALA A 114 -10.56 -25.82 8.50
C ALA A 114 -9.94 -27.12 7.98
N LEU A 115 -9.21 -27.06 6.86
CA LEU A 115 -8.50 -28.22 6.30
C LEU A 115 -7.40 -28.74 7.23
N GLU A 116 -6.65 -27.86 7.88
CA GLU A 116 -5.65 -28.25 8.88
C GLU A 116 -6.31 -28.94 10.09
N THR A 117 -7.44 -28.41 10.54
CA THR A 117 -8.20 -29.00 11.65
C THR A 117 -8.74 -30.39 11.27
N LEU A 118 -9.31 -30.53 10.06
CA LEU A 118 -9.77 -31.80 9.54
C LEU A 118 -8.62 -32.81 9.44
N LYS A 119 -7.48 -32.41 8.88
CA LYS A 119 -6.30 -33.25 8.80
C LYS A 119 -5.85 -33.77 10.18
N LYS A 120 -5.80 -32.88 11.18
CA LYS A 120 -5.45 -33.26 12.56
C LYS A 120 -6.47 -34.24 13.14
N SER A 121 -7.77 -34.03 12.91
CA SER A 121 -8.83 -34.91 13.37
C SER A 121 -8.71 -36.31 12.76
N LEU A 122 -8.54 -36.39 11.43
CA LEU A 122 -8.38 -37.66 10.72
C LEU A 122 -7.12 -38.43 11.19
N LEU A 123 -6.01 -37.72 11.39
CA LEU A 123 -4.78 -38.35 11.92
C LEU A 123 -5.02 -38.89 13.33
N ASN A 124 -5.69 -38.14 14.19
CA ASN A 124 -5.99 -38.60 15.55
C ASN A 124 -6.88 -39.86 15.51
N GLN A 125 -7.96 -39.86 14.72
CA GLN A 125 -8.83 -41.01 14.56
C GLN A 125 -8.10 -42.24 14.01
N ALA A 126 -7.17 -42.06 13.05
CA ALA A 126 -6.35 -43.11 12.53
C ALA A 126 -5.42 -43.74 13.60
N PHE A 127 -4.84 -42.90 14.46
CA PHE A 127 -3.94 -43.36 15.53
C PHE A 127 -4.67 -43.95 16.74
N THR A 128 -5.93 -43.56 16.98
CA THR A 128 -6.79 -44.13 18.04
C THR A 128 -7.58 -45.35 17.59
N GLY A 129 -7.51 -45.71 16.31
CA GLY A 129 -8.24 -46.86 15.74
C GLY A 129 -9.74 -46.61 15.57
N GLU A 130 -10.15 -45.35 15.46
CA GLU A 130 -11.54 -44.91 15.26
C GLU A 130 -11.88 -44.65 13.76
N LEU A 131 -10.94 -44.88 12.84
CA LEU A 131 -11.13 -44.78 11.39
C LEU A 131 -11.53 -46.11 10.78
#